data_d54bb01f9cf0a4c156a5b14e8bd7bdc0
#
_entry.id   d54bb01f9cf0a4c156a5b14e8bd7bdc0
#
_cell.length_a   1.000
_cell.length_b   1.000
_cell.length_c   1.000
_cell.angle_alpha   90.00
_cell.angle_beta   90.00
_cell.angle_gamma   90.00
#
_symmetry.space_group_name_H-M   'P 1'
#
loop_
_entity.id
_entity.type
_entity.pdbx_description
1 polymer ?
#
loop_
_entity_poly.entity_id
_entity_poly.type
_entity_poly.pdbx_seq_one_letter_code
_entity_poly.pdbx_strand_id
1 'polypeptide(L)' 'MSHSPLRYLHSFLTVANEGSFVRAADRLAVSQPALSYQMRQLEQWLGVPLF' A
#
# COMPACT_ATOMS: atom_id res chain seq x y z
N MET A 1 16.68 -14.93 -2.76
CA MET A 1 16.53 -13.48 -2.73
C MET A 1 15.29 -13.11 -1.95
N SER A 2 15.43 -12.22 -1.02
CA SER A 2 14.28 -11.82 -0.22
C SER A 2 13.52 -10.72 -0.94
N HIS A 3 12.20 -10.79 -0.83
CA HIS A 3 11.33 -9.78 -1.39
C HIS A 3 10.70 -9.03 -0.24
N SER A 4 11.33 -7.91 0.11
CA SER A 4 10.77 -7.06 1.15
C SER A 4 9.70 -6.17 0.52
N PRO A 5 8.51 -6.07 1.12
CA PRO A 5 7.49 -5.17 0.61
C PRO A 5 7.74 -3.71 1.02
N LEU A 6 8.98 -3.38 1.37
CA LEU A 6 9.33 -2.02 1.74
C LEU A 6 8.99 -1.01 0.66
N ARG A 7 9.05 -1.42 -0.61
CA ARG A 7 8.65 -0.52 -1.70
C ARG A 7 7.20 -0.11 -1.59
N TYR A 8 6.40 -0.88 -0.87
CA TYR A 8 4.99 -0.54 -0.66
C TYR A 8 4.80 0.54 0.40
N LEU A 9 5.87 0.91 1.12
CA LEU A 9 5.78 2.03 2.05
C LEU A 9 5.43 3.32 1.32
N HIS A 10 5.94 3.50 0.11
CA HIS A 10 5.57 4.66 -0.69
C HIS A 10 4.07 4.68 -0.96
N SER A 11 3.52 3.52 -1.32
CA SER A 11 2.08 3.40 -1.54
C SER A 11 1.31 3.68 -0.26
N PHE A 12 1.79 3.19 0.87
CA PHE A 12 1.16 3.45 2.15
C PHE A 12 1.14 4.95 2.48
N LEU A 13 2.25 5.63 2.26
CA LEU A 13 2.33 7.06 2.51
C LEU A 13 1.38 7.83 1.60
N THR A 14 1.24 7.38 0.36
CA THR A 14 0.30 8.00 -0.57
C THR A 14 -1.13 7.83 -0.07
N VAL A 15 -1.50 6.63 0.41
CA VAL A 15 -2.83 6.41 0.97
C VAL A 15 -3.06 7.33 2.18
N ALA A 16 -2.07 7.43 3.06
CA ALA A 16 -2.19 8.26 4.24
C ALA A 16 -2.35 9.74 3.88
N ASN A 17 -1.60 10.20 2.89
CA ASN A 17 -1.68 11.59 2.45
C ASN A 17 -3.00 11.91 1.77
N GLU A 18 -3.47 11.00 0.91
CA GLU A 18 -4.71 11.23 0.17
C GLU A 18 -5.95 11.05 1.04
N GLY A 19 -5.83 10.26 2.09
CA GLY A 19 -6.96 9.94 2.94
C GLY A 19 -8.01 9.10 2.24
N SER A 20 -7.66 8.47 1.12
CA SER A 20 -8.61 7.71 0.31
C SER A 20 -7.85 6.70 -0.54
N PHE A 21 -8.31 5.45 -0.55
CA PHE A 21 -7.77 4.41 -1.41
C PHE A 21 -8.02 4.72 -2.88
N VAL A 22 -9.18 5.27 -3.19
CA VAL A 22 -9.52 5.60 -4.58
C VAL A 22 -8.54 6.61 -5.14
N ARG A 23 -8.30 7.68 -4.40
CA ARG A 23 -7.38 8.73 -4.84
C ARG A 23 -5.95 8.23 -4.88
N ALA A 24 -5.56 7.43 -3.89
CA ALA A 24 -4.20 6.90 -3.84
C ALA A 24 -3.94 5.97 -5.01
N ALA A 25 -4.89 5.10 -5.34
CA ALA A 25 -4.77 4.19 -6.47
C ALA A 25 -4.63 4.97 -7.77
N ASP A 26 -5.42 6.02 -7.93
CA ASP A 26 -5.36 6.87 -9.10
C ASP A 26 -4.00 7.55 -9.20
N ARG A 27 -3.52 8.10 -8.10
CA ARG A 27 -2.25 8.79 -8.06
C ARG A 27 -1.07 7.86 -8.34
N LEU A 28 -1.17 6.62 -7.89
CA LEU A 28 -0.14 5.61 -8.09
C LEU A 28 -0.27 4.90 -9.43
N ALA A 29 -1.33 5.17 -10.18
CA ALA A 29 -1.63 4.54 -11.46
C ALA A 29 -1.76 3.02 -11.32
N VAL A 30 -2.41 2.58 -10.24
CA VAL A 30 -2.70 1.16 -10.00
C VAL A 30 -4.18 1.01 -9.72
N SER A 31 -4.69 -0.22 -9.87
CA SER A 31 -6.07 -0.50 -9.51
C SER A 31 -6.24 -0.54 -8.00
N GLN A 32 -7.46 -0.33 -7.51
CA GLN A 32 -7.72 -0.43 -6.09
C GLN A 32 -7.42 -1.83 -5.54
N PRO A 33 -7.80 -2.92 -6.23
CA PRO A 33 -7.41 -4.26 -5.77
C PRO A 33 -5.90 -4.44 -5.66
N ALA A 34 -5.14 -3.89 -6.62
CA ALA A 34 -3.69 -3.97 -6.57
C ALA A 34 -3.14 -3.22 -5.36
N LEU A 35 -3.69 -2.04 -5.08
CA LEU A 35 -3.26 -1.25 -3.93
C LEU A 35 -3.61 -1.97 -2.62
N SER A 36 -4.81 -2.55 -2.55
CA SER A 36 -5.22 -3.33 -1.37
C SER A 36 -4.27 -4.50 -1.13
N TYR A 37 -3.87 -5.18 -2.21
CA TYR A 37 -2.92 -6.28 -2.11
C TYR A 37 -1.58 -5.78 -1.54
N GLN A 38 -1.08 -4.66 -2.06
CA GLN A 38 0.17 -4.09 -1.58
C GLN A 38 0.12 -3.76 -0.10
N MET A 39 -1.00 -3.18 0.33
CA MET A 39 -1.16 -2.81 1.74
C MET A 39 -1.23 -4.05 2.63
N ARG A 40 -1.88 -5.10 2.16
CA ARG A 40 -1.97 -6.34 2.90
C ARG A 40 -0.61 -7.00 3.04
N GLN A 41 0.20 -6.99 1.97
CA GLN A 41 1.54 -7.55 2.03
C GLN A 41 2.41 -6.78 3.03
N LEU A 42 2.28 -5.46 3.03
CA LEU A 42 3.02 -4.62 3.96
C LEU A 42 2.62 -4.90 5.40
N GLU A 43 1.32 -5.04 5.65
CA GLU A 43 0.81 -5.36 6.99
C GLU A 43 1.39 -6.70 7.47
N GLN A 44 1.39 -7.71 6.61
CA GLN A 44 1.91 -9.02 6.97
C GLN A 44 3.40 -8.96 7.29
N TRP A 45 4.13 -8.19 6.53
CA TRP A 45 5.57 -8.06 6.72
C TRP A 45 5.89 -7.33 8.02
N LEU A 46 5.14 -6.30 8.34
CA LEU A 46 5.32 -5.52 9.57
C LEU A 46 4.74 -6.21 10.80
N GLY A 47 3.78 -7.10 10.59
CA GLY A 47 3.12 -7.79 11.68
C GLY A 47 2.11 -6.94 12.42
N VAL A 48 1.68 -5.82 11.83
CA VAL A 48 0.69 -4.94 12.45
C VAL A 48 -0.32 -4.49 11.39
N PRO A 49 -1.57 -4.27 11.78
CA PRO A 49 -2.55 -3.71 10.86
C PRO A 49 -2.24 -2.24 10.59
N LEU A 50 -2.40 -1.82 9.34
CA LEU A 50 -2.19 -0.43 8.95
C LEU A 50 -3.52 0.29 8.75
N PHE A 51 -4.57 -0.45 8.46
CA PHE A 51 -5.89 0.11 8.18
C PHE A 51 -7.00 -0.69 8.82
#